data_2491064c7113b31a3e177411f9cb3ae4
#
_entry.id   2491064c7113b31a3e177411f9cb3ae4
#
_cell.length_a   1.000
_cell.length_b   1.000
_cell.length_c   1.000
_cell.angle_alpha   90.00
_cell.angle_beta   90.00
_cell.angle_gamma   90.00
#
_symmetry.space_group_name_H-M   'P 1'
#
loop_
_entity.id
_entity.type
_entity.pdbx_description
1 polymer ?
#
loop_
_entity_poly.entity_id
_entity_poly.type
_entity_poly.pdbx_seq_one_letter_code
_entity_poly.pdbx_strand_id
1 'polypeptide(L)'
;MHSTLNRRAFLKGSAATVLLTAAGATAAEPFQRPGPARLAVSLAAYSFRDYFKDSNHERKTTAADKRIDMFQFVDYCAAQGCAGAELTSYYFPTEATTDYMLKLRRHCFLRGVEVSGGAVGNTFTLPADAKREAELRHVKKWVDHYASLSAPHIRVFAGSAPKGMSRDEAMKLCIAGLEECADYAGRHGIFLGIENHGGIVAEADDLLEIIRTVKSPWVGINLDSANFHTDDPYRDFERCAPYAVNVQMKAEIQRRGQKSEDADIPRLVKILKAANYRGYVALEYESEEDPWTAVPRLLKRMQELFNG
;
A
#
# COMPACT_ATOMS: atom_id res chain seq x y z
N MET A 1 46.33 7.22 -14.61
CA MET A 1 45.64 7.56 -15.85
C MET A 1 44.23 8.03 -15.50
N HIS A 2 43.99 9.35 -15.45
CA HIS A 2 42.70 9.95 -15.16
C HIS A 2 41.95 10.13 -16.47
N SER A 3 40.84 9.38 -16.63
CA SER A 3 39.91 9.53 -17.75
C SER A 3 38.99 10.72 -17.45
N THR A 4 39.23 11.85 -18.09
CA THR A 4 38.35 13.02 -18.05
C THR A 4 37.14 12.78 -18.95
N LEU A 5 35.96 12.57 -18.35
CA LEU A 5 34.68 12.54 -19.08
C LEU A 5 34.41 13.90 -19.75
N ASN A 6 34.43 13.91 -21.07
CA ASN A 6 34.27 15.11 -21.90
C ASN A 6 32.79 15.54 -21.95
N ARG A 7 32.48 16.71 -21.36
CA ARG A 7 31.13 17.32 -21.33
C ARG A 7 30.45 17.46 -22.71
N ARG A 8 31.22 17.49 -23.79
CA ARG A 8 30.69 17.56 -25.16
C ARG A 8 30.13 16.23 -25.69
N ALA A 9 30.49 15.09 -25.10
CA ALA A 9 29.96 13.79 -25.49
C ALA A 9 28.56 13.53 -24.91
N PHE A 10 28.20 14.21 -23.80
CA PHE A 10 26.89 14.06 -23.15
C PHE A 10 25.77 14.76 -23.92
N LEU A 11 26.07 15.79 -24.73
CA LEU A 11 25.07 16.59 -25.45
C LEU A 11 24.75 16.10 -26.85
N LYS A 12 25.36 15.04 -27.35
CA LYS A 12 25.13 14.51 -28.71
C LYS A 12 24.20 13.29 -28.76
N GLY A 13 23.64 12.83 -27.63
CA GLY A 13 22.84 11.60 -27.53
C GLY A 13 21.33 11.81 -27.30
N SER A 14 20.78 13.04 -27.38
CA SER A 14 19.38 13.29 -27.01
C SER A 14 18.59 13.99 -28.12
N ALA A 15 18.49 13.35 -29.27
CA ALA A 15 17.42 13.61 -30.22
C ALA A 15 16.54 12.34 -30.30
N ALA A 16 15.87 12.00 -29.21
CA ALA A 16 14.78 11.05 -29.25
C ALA A 16 13.53 11.80 -29.73
N THR A 17 13.15 11.56 -30.95
CA THR A 17 11.87 11.99 -31.53
C THR A 17 10.77 11.31 -30.72
N VAL A 18 10.09 12.07 -29.87
CA VAL A 18 8.87 11.59 -29.18
C VAL A 18 7.77 11.54 -30.23
N LEU A 19 7.60 10.39 -30.85
CA LEU A 19 6.36 10.05 -31.56
C LEU A 19 5.27 9.87 -30.50
N LEU A 20 4.42 10.89 -30.31
CA LEU A 20 3.13 10.72 -29.64
C LEU A 20 2.25 9.86 -30.56
N THR A 21 2.36 8.55 -30.43
CA THR A 21 1.33 7.65 -30.89
C THR A 21 0.16 7.79 -29.90
N ALA A 22 -1.03 8.11 -30.41
CA ALA A 22 -2.27 7.96 -29.66
C ALA A 22 -2.37 6.47 -29.26
N ALA A 23 -1.92 6.14 -28.07
CA ALA A 23 -2.03 4.78 -27.52
C ALA A 23 -3.51 4.54 -27.27
N GLY A 24 -4.12 3.66 -28.03
CA GLY A 24 -5.35 3.00 -27.63
C GLY A 24 -5.12 2.42 -26.23
N ALA A 25 -6.14 2.48 -25.36
CA ALA A 25 -6.07 1.99 -24.00
C ALA A 25 -5.66 0.51 -24.02
N THR A 26 -4.38 0.24 -23.76
CA THR A 26 -3.86 -1.11 -23.53
C THR A 26 -4.09 -1.45 -22.07
N ALA A 27 -4.46 -2.71 -21.79
CA ALA A 27 -4.52 -3.23 -20.42
C ALA A 27 -3.24 -2.86 -19.65
N ALA A 28 -3.36 -2.57 -18.36
CA ALA A 28 -2.18 -2.25 -17.57
C ALA A 28 -1.19 -3.43 -17.57
N GLU A 29 0.00 -3.15 -18.05
CA GLU A 29 1.11 -4.13 -18.06
C GLU A 29 1.78 -4.19 -16.68
N PRO A 30 2.40 -5.32 -16.33
CA PRO A 30 3.23 -5.40 -15.13
C PRO A 30 4.27 -4.28 -15.08
N PHE A 31 4.53 -3.78 -13.88
CA PHE A 31 5.54 -2.72 -13.72
C PHE A 31 6.93 -3.19 -14.14
N GLN A 32 7.51 -2.52 -15.13
CA GLN A 32 8.88 -2.75 -15.56
C GLN A 32 9.87 -2.10 -14.60
N ARG A 33 10.53 -2.89 -13.75
CA ARG A 33 11.48 -2.41 -12.75
C ARG A 33 12.92 -2.77 -13.18
N PRO A 34 13.78 -1.78 -13.43
CA PRO A 34 15.15 -2.05 -13.82
C PRO A 34 15.98 -2.56 -12.63
N GLY A 35 16.81 -3.57 -12.88
CA GLY A 35 17.73 -4.15 -11.89
C GLY A 35 17.07 -5.14 -10.92
N PRO A 36 17.85 -5.66 -9.96
CA PRO A 36 17.39 -6.69 -9.02
C PRO A 36 16.36 -6.12 -8.04
N ALA A 37 15.58 -7.02 -7.43
CA ALA A 37 14.65 -6.67 -6.36
C ALA A 37 15.36 -5.89 -5.23
N ARG A 38 14.63 -4.94 -4.63
CA ARG A 38 15.07 -4.17 -3.46
C ARG A 38 13.90 -4.04 -2.50
N LEU A 39 13.97 -4.77 -1.40
CA LEU A 39 12.93 -4.78 -0.38
C LEU A 39 13.36 -3.87 0.78
N ALA A 40 12.53 -2.90 1.13
CA ALA A 40 12.75 -2.01 2.25
C ALA A 40 11.74 -2.31 3.36
N VAL A 41 12.23 -2.57 4.57
CA VAL A 41 11.35 -2.88 5.70
C VAL A 41 10.59 -1.64 6.12
N SER A 42 9.28 -1.76 6.23
CA SER A 42 8.37 -0.78 6.80
C SER A 42 7.49 -1.43 7.86
N LEU A 43 6.79 -0.60 8.65
CA LEU A 43 5.81 -1.05 9.63
C LEU A 43 4.50 -0.31 9.41
N ALA A 44 3.40 -1.06 9.32
CA ALA A 44 2.07 -0.48 9.21
C ALA A 44 1.53 -0.09 10.60
N ALA A 45 1.01 1.13 10.71
CA ALA A 45 0.40 1.63 11.94
C ALA A 45 -0.75 0.72 12.42
N TYR A 46 -1.41 0.03 11.50
CA TYR A 46 -2.46 -0.94 11.82
C TYR A 46 -2.01 -2.06 12.76
N SER A 47 -0.70 -2.40 12.78
CA SER A 47 -0.12 -3.36 13.73
C SER A 47 -0.35 -2.97 15.21
N PHE A 48 -0.53 -1.69 15.49
CA PHE A 48 -0.78 -1.13 16.81
C PHE A 48 -2.19 -0.52 16.95
N ARG A 49 -3.17 -1.00 16.18
CA ARG A 49 -4.53 -0.47 16.09
C ARG A 49 -5.23 -0.26 17.43
N ASP A 50 -4.94 -1.10 18.42
CA ASP A 50 -5.54 -1.02 19.76
C ASP A 50 -4.81 -0.02 20.69
N TYR A 51 -3.69 0.56 20.25
CA TYR A 51 -2.82 1.39 21.09
C TYR A 51 -2.82 2.88 20.71
N PHE A 52 -3.43 3.27 19.60
CA PHE A 52 -3.46 4.69 19.22
C PHE A 52 -4.39 5.51 20.11
N LYS A 53 -3.95 6.73 20.47
CA LYS A 53 -4.75 7.74 21.19
C LYS A 53 -5.95 8.16 20.37
N ASP A 54 -5.69 8.52 19.11
CA ASP A 54 -6.69 8.86 18.13
C ASP A 54 -7.06 7.59 17.35
N SER A 55 -8.35 7.30 17.20
CA SER A 55 -8.84 6.21 16.39
C SER A 55 -10.31 6.42 16.06
N ASN A 56 -10.64 6.33 14.79
CA ASN A 56 -12.01 6.34 14.29
C ASN A 56 -12.54 4.90 14.03
N HIS A 57 -11.80 3.88 14.47
CA HIS A 57 -12.19 2.47 14.42
C HIS A 57 -12.52 1.93 15.82
N GLU A 58 -13.43 0.97 15.87
CA GLU A 58 -13.62 0.17 17.07
C GLU A 58 -12.32 -0.58 17.40
N ARG A 59 -11.95 -0.55 18.66
CA ARG A 59 -10.73 -1.16 19.17
C ARG A 59 -10.91 -1.72 20.57
N LYS A 60 -10.03 -2.63 20.98
CA LYS A 60 -9.92 -3.06 22.36
C LYS A 60 -9.47 -1.87 23.22
N THR A 61 -10.02 -1.78 24.42
CA THR A 61 -9.60 -0.74 25.36
C THR A 61 -8.20 -1.02 25.87
N THR A 62 -7.26 -0.13 25.55
CA THR A 62 -5.90 -0.16 26.09
C THR A 62 -5.76 0.91 27.17
N ALA A 63 -4.99 0.60 28.23
CA ALA A 63 -4.68 1.54 29.29
C ALA A 63 -4.06 2.82 28.74
N ALA A 64 -4.45 3.98 29.30
CA ALA A 64 -4.10 5.30 28.74
C ALA A 64 -2.58 5.56 28.67
N ASP A 65 -1.83 5.02 29.61
CA ASP A 65 -0.36 5.10 29.70
C ASP A 65 0.38 4.30 28.62
N LYS A 66 -0.32 3.37 27.96
CA LYS A 66 0.22 2.55 26.86
C LYS A 66 -0.14 3.09 25.47
N ARG A 67 -0.95 4.15 25.40
CA ARG A 67 -1.40 4.71 24.13
C ARG A 67 -0.32 5.57 23.49
N ILE A 68 -0.20 5.43 22.16
CA ILE A 68 0.75 6.19 21.33
C ILE A 68 0.01 7.10 20.35
N ASP A 69 0.71 8.10 19.85
CA ASP A 69 0.29 8.91 18.70
C ASP A 69 1.18 8.60 17.48
N MET A 70 0.90 9.24 16.35
CA MET A 70 1.67 9.02 15.12
C MET A 70 3.15 9.41 15.25
N PHE A 71 3.52 10.39 16.06
CA PHE A 71 4.92 10.76 16.29
C PHE A 71 5.64 9.68 17.08
N GLN A 72 5.01 9.15 18.12
CA GLN A 72 5.55 8.05 18.92
C GLN A 72 5.64 6.75 18.11
N PHE A 73 4.70 6.52 17.18
CA PHE A 73 4.77 5.40 16.25
C PHE A 73 5.99 5.51 15.30
N VAL A 74 6.25 6.70 14.77
CA VAL A 74 7.44 6.96 13.95
C VAL A 74 8.72 6.77 14.77
N ASP A 75 8.77 7.22 16.02
CA ASP A 75 9.89 6.98 16.93
C ASP A 75 10.12 5.47 17.14
N TYR A 76 9.05 4.71 17.28
CA TYR A 76 9.12 3.26 17.37
C TYR A 76 9.66 2.62 16.09
N CYS A 77 9.18 3.03 14.91
CA CYS A 77 9.70 2.56 13.64
C CYS A 77 11.22 2.80 13.51
N ALA A 78 11.67 3.99 13.90
CA ALA A 78 13.09 4.32 13.91
C ALA A 78 13.90 3.42 14.86
N ALA A 79 13.40 3.21 16.07
CA ALA A 79 14.02 2.33 17.07
C ALA A 79 14.13 0.87 16.62
N GLN A 80 13.19 0.40 15.78
CA GLN A 80 13.19 -0.94 15.20
C GLN A 80 13.99 -1.03 13.88
N GLY A 81 14.64 0.05 13.44
CA GLY A 81 15.43 0.07 12.20
C GLY A 81 14.60 -0.06 10.92
N CYS A 82 13.33 0.37 10.94
CA CYS A 82 12.50 0.42 9.76
C CYS A 82 12.98 1.54 8.82
N ALA A 83 13.03 1.28 7.52
CA ALA A 83 13.27 2.29 6.51
C ALA A 83 12.03 3.18 6.29
N GLY A 84 10.83 2.67 6.58
CA GLY A 84 9.58 3.39 6.39
C GLY A 84 8.55 3.13 7.47
N ALA A 85 7.56 4.02 7.54
CA ALA A 85 6.34 3.90 8.32
C ALA A 85 5.13 4.05 7.41
N GLU A 86 4.25 3.04 7.39
CA GLU A 86 2.97 3.12 6.71
C GLU A 86 1.92 3.69 7.67
N LEU A 87 1.44 4.89 7.36
CA LEU A 87 0.60 5.67 8.26
C LEU A 87 -0.88 5.50 7.89
N THR A 88 -1.62 4.69 8.64
CA THR A 88 -3.04 4.44 8.41
C THR A 88 -3.89 5.65 8.83
N SER A 89 -4.80 6.11 7.96
CA SER A 89 -5.66 7.28 8.18
C SER A 89 -6.52 7.20 9.44
N TYR A 90 -6.79 6.00 9.93
CA TYR A 90 -7.64 5.73 11.08
C TYR A 90 -7.12 6.26 12.40
N TYR A 91 -5.81 6.55 12.49
CA TYR A 91 -5.11 6.88 13.71
C TYR A 91 -4.55 8.29 13.74
N PHE A 92 -4.99 9.13 12.79
CA PHE A 92 -4.75 10.56 12.83
C PHE A 92 -5.81 11.27 13.69
N PRO A 93 -5.50 12.43 14.28
CA PRO A 93 -6.51 13.26 14.92
C PRO A 93 -7.66 13.58 13.95
N THR A 94 -8.89 13.65 14.45
CA THR A 94 -10.09 13.96 13.65
C THR A 94 -9.94 15.24 12.84
N GLU A 95 -9.31 16.26 13.43
CA GLU A 95 -9.00 17.56 12.82
C GLU A 95 -7.52 17.63 12.40
N ALA A 96 -7.03 16.59 11.72
CA ALA A 96 -5.68 16.60 11.18
C ALA A 96 -5.53 17.70 10.13
N THR A 97 -4.66 18.67 10.39
CA THR A 97 -4.41 19.81 9.51
C THR A 97 -3.16 19.59 8.65
N THR A 98 -3.01 20.40 7.60
CA THR A 98 -1.77 20.42 6.80
C THR A 98 -0.54 20.69 7.67
N ASP A 99 -0.65 21.58 8.66
CA ASP A 99 0.44 21.86 9.60
C ASP A 99 0.83 20.61 10.42
N TYR A 100 -0.16 19.84 10.87
CA TYR A 100 0.11 18.55 11.53
C TYR A 100 0.87 17.59 10.60
N MET A 101 0.44 17.48 9.33
CA MET A 101 1.10 16.60 8.35
C MET A 101 2.55 17.04 8.08
N LEU A 102 2.78 18.34 7.92
CA LEU A 102 4.14 18.87 7.71
C LEU A 102 5.04 18.68 8.93
N LYS A 103 4.51 18.82 10.15
CA LYS A 103 5.24 18.51 11.38
C LYS A 103 5.59 17.04 11.48
N LEU A 104 4.66 16.13 11.15
CA LEU A 104 4.90 14.70 11.14
C LEU A 104 5.92 14.31 10.07
N ARG A 105 5.83 14.84 8.86
CA ARG A 105 6.84 14.67 7.80
C ARG A 105 8.23 15.11 8.25
N ARG A 106 8.34 16.30 8.88
CA ARG A 106 9.60 16.77 9.45
C ARG A 106 10.13 15.83 10.53
N HIS A 107 9.25 15.28 11.36
CA HIS A 107 9.61 14.32 12.39
C HIS A 107 10.17 13.04 11.77
N CYS A 108 9.49 12.47 10.78
CA CYS A 108 9.97 11.30 10.02
C CYS A 108 11.38 11.54 9.47
N PHE A 109 11.61 12.69 8.81
CA PHE A 109 12.92 13.05 8.27
C PHE A 109 14.02 13.08 9.35
N LEU A 110 13.73 13.69 10.50
CA LEU A 110 14.70 13.78 11.61
C LEU A 110 14.98 12.44 12.29
N ARG A 111 14.08 11.47 12.14
CA ARG A 111 14.24 10.09 12.62
C ARG A 111 14.88 9.15 11.61
N GLY A 112 15.11 9.60 10.38
CA GLY A 112 15.62 8.76 9.30
C GLY A 112 14.62 7.69 8.85
N VAL A 113 13.32 7.93 9.02
CA VAL A 113 12.22 7.06 8.58
C VAL A 113 11.43 7.79 7.51
N GLU A 114 11.20 7.15 6.38
CA GLU A 114 10.35 7.71 5.33
C GLU A 114 8.86 7.37 5.58
N VAL A 115 7.95 8.19 5.07
CA VAL A 115 6.55 7.79 4.96
C VAL A 115 6.45 6.82 3.80
N SER A 116 6.38 5.52 4.09
CA SER A 116 6.36 4.48 3.06
C SER A 116 5.06 4.41 2.30
N GLY A 117 3.97 4.92 2.89
CA GLY A 117 2.64 4.95 2.31
C GLY A 117 1.58 5.28 3.34
N GLY A 118 0.35 5.13 2.93
CA GLY A 118 -0.82 5.29 3.79
C GLY A 118 -1.94 4.33 3.44
N ALA A 119 -2.97 4.30 4.29
CA ALA A 119 -4.14 3.48 4.07
C ALA A 119 -5.41 4.27 4.42
N VAL A 120 -6.41 4.20 3.55
CA VAL A 120 -7.69 4.89 3.70
C VAL A 120 -8.81 3.86 3.70
N GLY A 121 -9.78 4.01 4.62
CA GLY A 121 -11.03 3.26 4.60
C GLY A 121 -12.00 3.88 3.61
N ASN A 122 -12.42 3.10 2.61
CA ASN A 122 -13.33 3.54 1.58
C ASN A 122 -14.04 2.35 0.95
N THR A 123 -15.02 2.63 0.09
CA THR A 123 -15.62 1.66 -0.83
C THR A 123 -15.95 2.33 -2.16
N PHE A 124 -15.57 1.70 -3.27
CA PHE A 124 -15.85 2.21 -4.62
C PHE A 124 -17.09 1.60 -5.28
N THR A 125 -17.72 0.62 -4.63
CA THR A 125 -18.88 -0.13 -5.18
C THR A 125 -20.24 0.53 -4.90
N LEU A 126 -20.28 1.70 -4.27
CA LEU A 126 -21.53 2.40 -4.01
C LEU A 126 -22.21 2.85 -5.29
N PRO A 127 -23.57 2.78 -5.36
CA PRO A 127 -24.34 3.35 -6.46
C PRO A 127 -24.04 4.85 -6.64
N ALA A 128 -24.31 5.36 -7.84
CA ALA A 128 -24.13 6.77 -8.19
C ALA A 128 -25.12 7.67 -7.43
N ASP A 129 -24.76 8.03 -6.20
CA ASP A 129 -25.55 8.87 -5.29
C ASP A 129 -24.65 9.76 -4.42
N ALA A 130 -25.25 10.51 -3.50
CA ALA A 130 -24.55 11.41 -2.60
C ALA A 130 -23.53 10.69 -1.66
N LYS A 131 -23.74 9.40 -1.37
CA LYS A 131 -22.82 8.61 -0.55
C LYS A 131 -21.56 8.28 -1.34
N ARG A 132 -21.70 7.86 -2.60
CA ARG A 132 -20.56 7.65 -3.49
C ARG A 132 -19.73 8.92 -3.64
N GLU A 133 -20.39 10.06 -3.88
CA GLU A 133 -19.70 11.35 -3.97
C GLU A 133 -18.92 11.71 -2.68
N ALA A 134 -19.49 11.37 -1.51
CA ALA A 134 -18.81 11.57 -0.24
C ALA A 134 -17.57 10.68 -0.10
N GLU A 135 -17.65 9.40 -0.53
CA GLU A 135 -16.51 8.48 -0.54
C GLU A 135 -15.37 8.97 -1.46
N LEU A 136 -15.69 9.38 -2.67
CA LEU A 136 -14.69 9.90 -3.60
C LEU A 136 -14.01 11.17 -3.06
N ARG A 137 -14.79 12.08 -2.46
CA ARG A 137 -14.24 13.27 -1.79
C ARG A 137 -13.38 12.89 -0.59
N HIS A 138 -13.76 11.87 0.20
CA HIS A 138 -12.98 11.38 1.32
C HIS A 138 -11.61 10.87 0.89
N VAL A 139 -11.55 10.03 -0.16
CA VAL A 139 -10.29 9.55 -0.72
C VAL A 139 -9.42 10.72 -1.20
N LYS A 140 -9.99 11.68 -1.97
CA LYS A 140 -9.25 12.86 -2.45
C LYS A 140 -8.72 13.74 -1.31
N LYS A 141 -9.50 13.94 -0.24
CA LYS A 141 -9.03 14.65 0.97
C LYS A 141 -7.79 13.96 1.56
N TRP A 142 -7.79 12.63 1.64
CA TRP A 142 -6.62 11.90 2.13
C TRP A 142 -5.43 11.94 1.15
N VAL A 143 -5.68 12.02 -0.16
CA VAL A 143 -4.60 12.28 -1.13
C VAL A 143 -3.90 13.59 -0.79
N ASP A 144 -4.62 14.68 -0.49
CA ASP A 144 -4.01 15.97 -0.10
C ASP A 144 -3.17 15.86 1.18
N HIS A 145 -3.66 15.11 2.19
CA HIS A 145 -2.92 14.86 3.42
C HIS A 145 -1.64 14.05 3.16
N TYR A 146 -1.73 12.97 2.40
CA TYR A 146 -0.57 12.13 2.07
C TYR A 146 0.41 12.82 1.11
N ALA A 147 -0.06 13.71 0.25
CA ALA A 147 0.82 14.58 -0.53
C ALA A 147 1.68 15.47 0.38
N SER A 148 1.06 16.06 1.42
CA SER A 148 1.78 16.85 2.43
C SER A 148 2.81 16.01 3.19
N LEU A 149 2.56 14.72 3.39
CA LEU A 149 3.47 13.75 3.99
C LEU A 149 4.53 13.22 3.02
N SER A 150 4.41 13.50 1.71
CA SER A 150 5.23 12.90 0.64
C SER A 150 5.12 11.38 0.55
N ALA A 151 3.96 10.81 0.87
CA ALA A 151 3.70 9.39 0.72
C ALA A 151 3.69 9.00 -0.78
N PRO A 152 4.38 7.92 -1.18
CA PRO A 152 4.42 7.48 -2.58
C PRO A 152 3.14 6.75 -3.02
N HIS A 153 2.39 6.19 -2.09
CA HIS A 153 1.15 5.45 -2.37
C HIS A 153 0.14 5.56 -1.23
N ILE A 154 -1.11 5.23 -1.56
CA ILE A 154 -2.23 5.10 -0.61
C ILE A 154 -2.95 3.80 -0.91
N ARG A 155 -3.12 2.95 0.08
CA ARG A 155 -3.99 1.78 0.00
C ARG A 155 -5.45 2.21 0.01
N VAL A 156 -6.23 1.65 -0.93
CA VAL A 156 -7.70 1.80 -1.02
C VAL A 156 -8.36 0.44 -1.15
N PHE A 157 -9.63 0.36 -0.75
CA PHE A 157 -10.44 -0.84 -0.91
C PHE A 157 -11.31 -0.77 -2.18
N ALA A 158 -11.55 -1.93 -2.79
CA ALA A 158 -12.57 -2.07 -3.81
C ALA A 158 -13.98 -1.91 -3.22
N GLY A 159 -14.25 -2.67 -2.19
CA GLY A 159 -15.56 -2.81 -1.55
C GLY A 159 -16.25 -4.12 -1.91
N SER A 160 -17.45 -4.30 -1.38
CA SER A 160 -18.34 -5.45 -1.67
C SER A 160 -19.51 -5.00 -2.53
N ALA A 161 -20.07 -5.90 -3.33
CA ALA A 161 -21.29 -5.61 -4.06
C ALA A 161 -22.45 -5.33 -3.08
N PRO A 162 -23.11 -4.16 -3.15
CA PRO A 162 -24.31 -3.89 -2.35
C PRO A 162 -25.40 -4.91 -2.61
N LYS A 163 -26.30 -5.11 -1.64
CA LYS A 163 -27.41 -6.05 -1.76
C LYS A 163 -28.25 -5.73 -3.01
N GLY A 164 -28.42 -6.72 -3.87
CA GLY A 164 -29.21 -6.61 -5.12
C GLY A 164 -28.43 -6.07 -6.31
N MET A 165 -27.15 -5.68 -6.13
CA MET A 165 -26.27 -5.29 -7.22
C MET A 165 -25.51 -6.52 -7.73
N SER A 166 -25.37 -6.66 -9.04
CA SER A 166 -24.54 -7.71 -9.63
C SER A 166 -23.04 -7.40 -9.40
N ARG A 167 -22.22 -8.47 -9.44
CA ARG A 167 -20.76 -8.32 -9.37
C ARG A 167 -20.23 -7.39 -10.49
N ASP A 168 -20.74 -7.57 -11.70
CA ASP A 168 -20.29 -6.79 -12.87
C ASP A 168 -20.64 -5.29 -12.76
N GLU A 169 -21.77 -4.95 -12.16
CA GLU A 169 -22.12 -3.56 -11.85
C GLU A 169 -21.18 -2.98 -10.77
N ALA A 170 -20.94 -3.75 -9.70
CA ALA A 170 -20.01 -3.34 -8.65
C ALA A 170 -18.59 -3.15 -9.19
N MET A 171 -18.11 -4.04 -10.08
CA MET A 171 -16.82 -3.92 -10.76
C MET A 171 -16.73 -2.63 -11.59
N LYS A 172 -17.75 -2.32 -12.39
CA LYS A 172 -17.79 -1.07 -13.19
C LYS A 172 -17.74 0.17 -12.31
N LEU A 173 -18.49 0.18 -11.21
CA LEU A 173 -18.48 1.28 -10.25
C LEU A 173 -17.12 1.42 -9.56
N CYS A 174 -16.51 0.29 -9.19
CA CYS A 174 -15.16 0.27 -8.59
C CYS A 174 -14.12 0.86 -9.56
N ILE A 175 -14.08 0.39 -10.79
CA ILE A 175 -13.15 0.88 -11.82
C ILE A 175 -13.32 2.38 -12.04
N ALA A 176 -14.55 2.86 -12.21
CA ALA A 176 -14.81 4.28 -12.43
C ALA A 176 -14.38 5.16 -11.23
N GLY A 177 -14.67 4.73 -10.00
CA GLY A 177 -14.26 5.46 -8.81
C GLY A 177 -12.74 5.44 -8.58
N LEU A 178 -12.12 4.30 -8.88
CA LEU A 178 -10.68 4.15 -8.77
C LEU A 178 -9.95 5.02 -9.81
N GLU A 179 -10.41 5.06 -11.07
CA GLU A 179 -9.86 5.94 -12.12
C GLU A 179 -9.96 7.41 -11.72
N GLU A 180 -11.15 7.86 -11.29
CA GLU A 180 -11.36 9.26 -10.89
C GLU A 180 -10.44 9.68 -9.73
N CYS A 181 -10.29 8.83 -8.71
CA CYS A 181 -9.42 9.12 -7.58
C CYS A 181 -7.92 8.98 -7.94
N ALA A 182 -7.57 8.03 -8.83
CA ALA A 182 -6.18 7.84 -9.27
C ALA A 182 -5.70 8.97 -10.18
N ASP A 183 -6.56 9.52 -11.04
CA ASP A 183 -6.23 10.72 -11.82
C ASP A 183 -5.99 11.94 -10.93
N TYR A 184 -6.73 12.03 -9.83
CA TYR A 184 -6.47 13.05 -8.82
C TYR A 184 -5.14 12.79 -8.10
N ALA A 185 -4.92 11.59 -7.59
CA ALA A 185 -3.70 11.19 -6.88
C ALA A 185 -2.44 11.33 -7.74
N GLY A 186 -2.54 11.00 -9.02
CA GLY A 186 -1.46 11.12 -9.99
C GLY A 186 -0.95 12.54 -10.18
N ARG A 187 -1.83 13.55 -10.07
CA ARG A 187 -1.41 14.96 -10.08
C ARG A 187 -0.55 15.34 -8.87
N HIS A 188 -0.62 14.55 -7.79
CA HIS A 188 0.20 14.67 -6.60
C HIS A 188 1.38 13.69 -6.57
N GLY A 189 1.57 12.87 -7.63
CA GLY A 189 2.62 11.85 -7.71
C GLY A 189 2.40 10.65 -6.80
N ILE A 190 1.14 10.33 -6.48
CA ILE A 190 0.75 9.27 -5.55
C ILE A 190 0.05 8.14 -6.30
N PHE A 191 0.50 6.90 -6.08
CA PHE A 191 -0.22 5.71 -6.53
C PHE A 191 -1.40 5.39 -5.62
N LEU A 192 -2.53 4.96 -6.19
CA LEU A 192 -3.56 4.24 -5.46
C LEU A 192 -3.31 2.74 -5.58
N GLY A 193 -3.02 2.09 -4.46
CA GLY A 193 -2.89 0.64 -4.36
C GLY A 193 -4.22 0.01 -3.94
N ILE A 194 -4.91 -0.68 -4.86
CA ILE A 194 -6.10 -1.43 -4.50
C ILE A 194 -5.70 -2.72 -3.78
N GLU A 195 -6.30 -2.98 -2.61
CA GLU A 195 -5.96 -4.13 -1.80
C GLU A 195 -6.82 -5.34 -2.13
N ASN A 196 -6.22 -6.53 -2.09
CA ASN A 196 -6.92 -7.81 -2.09
C ASN A 196 -7.59 -8.05 -0.73
N HIS A 197 -8.71 -7.39 -0.48
CA HIS A 197 -9.39 -7.39 0.83
C HIS A 197 -10.84 -7.91 0.73
N GLY A 198 -11.01 -9.14 0.22
CA GLY A 198 -12.32 -9.75 0.09
C GLY A 198 -13.27 -8.98 -0.86
N GLY A 199 -14.58 -9.06 -0.62
CA GLY A 199 -15.57 -8.38 -1.45
C GLY A 199 -15.49 -8.80 -2.93
N ILE A 200 -15.46 -7.81 -3.83
CA ILE A 200 -15.37 -8.07 -5.27
C ILE A 200 -13.95 -8.42 -5.75
N VAL A 201 -12.96 -8.43 -4.87
CA VAL A 201 -11.55 -8.76 -5.14
C VAL A 201 -11.05 -9.91 -4.25
N ALA A 202 -11.97 -10.79 -3.83
CA ALA A 202 -11.62 -11.95 -3.01
C ALA A 202 -10.71 -12.95 -3.73
N GLU A 203 -10.80 -13.03 -5.05
CA GLU A 203 -9.99 -13.88 -5.90
C GLU A 203 -8.96 -13.05 -6.70
N ALA A 204 -7.79 -13.61 -6.97
CA ALA A 204 -6.75 -12.91 -7.73
C ALA A 204 -7.19 -12.55 -9.16
N ASP A 205 -8.02 -13.37 -9.78
CA ASP A 205 -8.54 -13.09 -11.13
C ASP A 205 -9.38 -11.81 -11.15
N ASP A 206 -10.20 -11.59 -10.13
CA ASP A 206 -11.06 -10.41 -10.00
C ASP A 206 -10.23 -9.14 -9.81
N LEU A 207 -9.20 -9.20 -8.95
CA LEU A 207 -8.29 -8.08 -8.73
C LEU A 207 -7.49 -7.75 -10.01
N LEU A 208 -6.99 -8.77 -10.69
CA LEU A 208 -6.25 -8.60 -11.94
C LEU A 208 -7.14 -8.09 -13.08
N GLU A 209 -8.43 -8.44 -13.09
CA GLU A 209 -9.41 -7.86 -14.03
C GLU A 209 -9.54 -6.35 -13.84
N ILE A 210 -9.66 -5.87 -12.59
CA ILE A 210 -9.68 -4.43 -12.30
C ILE A 210 -8.41 -3.76 -12.78
N ILE A 211 -7.25 -4.27 -12.38
CA ILE A 211 -5.93 -3.70 -12.72
C ILE A 211 -5.75 -3.58 -14.23
N ARG A 212 -6.13 -4.60 -14.99
CA ARG A 212 -6.00 -4.61 -16.45
C ARG A 212 -7.03 -3.73 -17.17
N THR A 213 -8.14 -3.40 -16.52
CA THR A 213 -9.22 -2.59 -17.11
C THR A 213 -9.01 -1.10 -16.84
N VAL A 214 -8.44 -0.75 -15.68
CA VAL A 214 -8.16 0.64 -15.29
C VAL A 214 -7.14 1.27 -16.24
N LYS A 215 -7.43 2.49 -16.70
CA LYS A 215 -6.59 3.22 -17.67
C LYS A 215 -5.55 4.13 -17.01
N SER A 216 -5.79 4.52 -15.75
CA SER A 216 -4.88 5.41 -15.03
C SER A 216 -3.55 4.72 -14.75
N PRO A 217 -2.39 5.32 -15.11
CA PRO A 217 -1.08 4.76 -14.80
C PRO A 217 -0.73 4.86 -13.31
N TRP A 218 -1.57 5.51 -12.51
CA TRP A 218 -1.39 5.72 -11.08
C TRP A 218 -2.15 4.70 -10.21
N VAL A 219 -2.51 3.55 -10.79
CA VAL A 219 -3.12 2.43 -10.08
C VAL A 219 -2.17 1.26 -10.06
N GLY A 220 -2.11 0.57 -8.92
CA GLY A 220 -1.42 -0.70 -8.73
C GLY A 220 -2.09 -1.49 -7.62
N ILE A 221 -1.44 -2.57 -7.20
CA ILE A 221 -1.92 -3.42 -6.11
C ILE A 221 -1.21 -3.05 -4.81
N ASN A 222 -1.96 -2.79 -3.74
CA ASN A 222 -1.47 -2.94 -2.39
C ASN A 222 -1.63 -4.43 -2.04
N LEU A 223 -0.53 -5.17 -2.15
CA LEU A 223 -0.56 -6.61 -2.09
C LEU A 223 -0.42 -7.09 -0.64
N ASP A 224 -1.54 -7.49 -0.04
CA ASP A 224 -1.56 -8.13 1.27
C ASP A 224 -1.27 -9.63 1.14
N SER A 225 -0.37 -10.14 1.97
CA SER A 225 0.11 -11.52 1.88
C SER A 225 -0.86 -12.56 2.42
N ALA A 226 -1.93 -12.15 3.13
CA ALA A 226 -2.83 -13.07 3.83
C ALA A 226 -4.31 -12.92 3.46
N ASN A 227 -4.69 -11.87 2.73
CA ASN A 227 -6.09 -11.58 2.42
C ASN A 227 -6.67 -12.40 1.23
N PHE A 228 -5.86 -13.20 0.55
CA PHE A 228 -6.36 -14.25 -0.34
C PHE A 228 -6.74 -15.49 0.46
N HIS A 229 -8.01 -15.65 0.79
CA HIS A 229 -8.54 -16.86 1.44
C HIS A 229 -8.91 -17.92 0.39
N THR A 230 -7.97 -18.23 -0.50
CA THR A 230 -8.10 -19.18 -1.61
C THR A 230 -7.46 -20.52 -1.30
N ASP A 231 -7.50 -21.46 -2.22
CA ASP A 231 -6.89 -22.78 -2.05
C ASP A 231 -5.36 -22.70 -2.05
N ASP A 232 -4.78 -21.76 -2.82
CA ASP A 232 -3.33 -21.46 -2.82
C ASP A 232 -3.06 -19.95 -2.80
N PRO A 233 -3.11 -19.31 -1.62
CA PRO A 233 -2.88 -17.88 -1.46
C PRO A 233 -1.47 -17.44 -1.90
N TYR A 234 -0.47 -18.31 -1.82
CA TYR A 234 0.87 -17.98 -2.31
C TYR A 234 0.94 -17.87 -3.84
N ARG A 235 0.23 -18.73 -4.56
CA ARG A 235 0.10 -18.64 -6.01
C ARG A 235 -0.61 -17.34 -6.42
N ASP A 236 -1.65 -16.98 -5.70
CA ASP A 236 -2.39 -15.76 -5.98
C ASP A 236 -1.56 -14.52 -5.67
N PHE A 237 -0.80 -14.53 -4.59
CA PHE A 237 0.19 -13.51 -4.26
C PHE A 237 1.26 -13.38 -5.37
N GLU A 238 1.79 -14.52 -5.87
CA GLU A 238 2.78 -14.55 -6.97
C GLU A 238 2.23 -13.91 -8.24
N ARG A 239 0.99 -14.20 -8.62
CA ARG A 239 0.32 -13.64 -9.81
C ARG A 239 0.13 -12.13 -9.72
N CYS A 240 -0.11 -11.60 -8.53
CA CYS A 240 -0.34 -10.18 -8.28
C CYS A 240 0.94 -9.38 -8.04
N ALA A 241 2.03 -10.00 -7.60
CA ALA A 241 3.28 -9.34 -7.25
C ALA A 241 3.87 -8.42 -8.35
N PRO A 242 3.78 -8.74 -9.66
CA PRO A 242 4.26 -7.85 -10.73
C PRO A 242 3.54 -6.49 -10.80
N TYR A 243 2.33 -6.39 -10.25
CA TYR A 243 1.50 -5.17 -10.23
C TYR A 243 1.52 -4.45 -8.87
N ALA A 244 2.30 -4.94 -7.90
CA ALA A 244 2.32 -4.37 -6.57
C ALA A 244 3.02 -3.01 -6.53
N VAL A 245 2.41 -2.00 -5.93
CA VAL A 245 3.00 -0.70 -5.58
C VAL A 245 3.39 -0.64 -4.11
N ASN A 246 2.77 -1.48 -3.29
CA ASN A 246 3.11 -1.71 -1.90
C ASN A 246 2.84 -3.19 -1.55
N VAL A 247 3.48 -3.66 -0.49
CA VAL A 247 3.25 -5.01 0.06
C VAL A 247 2.99 -4.89 1.56
N GLN A 248 1.91 -5.54 2.02
CA GLN A 248 1.66 -5.75 3.45
C GLN A 248 1.95 -7.21 3.79
N MET A 249 2.90 -7.42 4.70
CA MET A 249 3.33 -8.74 5.15
C MET A 249 2.64 -9.08 6.46
N LYS A 250 1.88 -10.15 6.46
CA LYS A 250 1.21 -10.70 7.65
C LYS A 250 2.04 -11.83 8.27
N ALA A 251 1.83 -12.07 9.56
CA ALA A 251 2.46 -13.17 10.28
C ALA A 251 1.79 -14.51 10.02
N GLU A 252 0.53 -14.50 9.67
CA GLU A 252 -0.33 -15.67 9.46
C GLU A 252 -1.05 -15.57 8.12
N ILE A 253 -1.44 -16.71 7.59
CA ILE A 253 -2.31 -16.84 6.41
C ILE A 253 -3.46 -17.80 6.70
N GLN A 254 -4.51 -17.73 5.90
CA GLN A 254 -5.62 -18.68 5.97
C GLN A 254 -5.99 -19.18 4.57
N ARG A 255 -5.94 -20.48 4.38
CA ARG A 255 -6.45 -21.12 3.16
C ARG A 255 -7.96 -21.31 3.26
N ARG A 256 -8.63 -21.42 2.12
CA ARG A 256 -10.07 -21.64 2.04
C ARG A 256 -10.51 -22.81 2.91
N GLY A 257 -11.43 -22.56 3.83
CA GLY A 257 -12.00 -23.56 4.73
C GLY A 257 -11.01 -24.16 5.75
N GLN A 258 -9.80 -23.63 5.89
CA GLN A 258 -8.82 -24.08 6.87
C GLN A 258 -8.68 -23.06 8.01
N LYS A 259 -7.99 -23.46 9.08
CA LYS A 259 -7.59 -22.56 10.16
C LYS A 259 -6.40 -21.71 9.69
N SER A 260 -6.20 -20.58 10.38
CA SER A 260 -4.98 -19.78 10.24
C SER A 260 -3.74 -20.61 10.55
N GLU A 261 -2.68 -20.38 9.80
CA GLU A 261 -1.35 -20.97 9.96
C GLU A 261 -0.25 -19.90 9.82
N ASP A 262 0.92 -20.15 10.37
CA ASP A 262 2.07 -19.27 10.23
C ASP A 262 2.39 -19.03 8.74
N ALA A 263 2.59 -17.78 8.36
CA ALA A 263 2.99 -17.43 7.00
C ALA A 263 4.43 -17.89 6.70
N ASP A 264 4.63 -18.51 5.55
CA ASP A 264 5.97 -18.79 5.01
C ASP A 264 6.60 -17.50 4.45
N ILE A 265 7.06 -16.63 5.37
CA ILE A 265 7.70 -15.35 5.02
C ILE A 265 8.88 -15.54 4.04
N PRO A 266 9.78 -16.53 4.19
CA PRO A 266 10.81 -16.81 3.18
C PRO A 266 10.27 -17.05 1.78
N ARG A 267 9.17 -17.80 1.64
CA ARG A 267 8.51 -18.03 0.35
C ARG A 267 7.96 -16.74 -0.25
N LEU A 268 7.28 -15.93 0.56
CA LEU A 268 6.76 -14.62 0.13
C LEU A 268 7.89 -13.69 -0.34
N VAL A 269 9.00 -13.62 0.39
CA VAL A 269 10.19 -12.86 0.01
C VAL A 269 10.78 -13.37 -1.31
N LYS A 270 10.84 -14.68 -1.52
CA LYS A 270 11.30 -15.28 -2.78
C LYS A 270 10.41 -14.88 -3.95
N ILE A 271 9.09 -14.86 -3.77
CA ILE A 271 8.13 -14.42 -4.79
C ILE A 271 8.39 -12.95 -5.15
N LEU A 272 8.53 -12.07 -4.15
CA LEU A 272 8.81 -10.66 -4.39
C LEU A 272 10.14 -10.44 -5.12
N LYS A 273 11.19 -11.18 -4.74
CA LYS A 273 12.49 -11.16 -5.42
C LYS A 273 12.35 -11.63 -6.88
N ALA A 274 11.58 -12.67 -7.15
CA ALA A 274 11.35 -13.19 -8.51
C ALA A 274 10.54 -12.19 -9.38
N ALA A 275 9.62 -11.43 -8.78
CA ALA A 275 8.88 -10.35 -9.44
C ALA A 275 9.71 -9.05 -9.62
N ASN A 276 10.99 -9.03 -9.27
CA ASN A 276 11.83 -7.84 -9.23
C ASN A 276 11.20 -6.67 -8.46
N TYR A 277 10.44 -6.97 -7.39
CA TYR A 277 9.79 -5.94 -6.60
C TYR A 277 10.83 -4.99 -5.98
N ARG A 278 10.58 -3.68 -6.10
CA ARG A 278 11.43 -2.62 -5.56
C ARG A 278 10.54 -1.62 -4.83
N GLY A 279 10.50 -1.73 -3.52
CA GLY A 279 9.63 -0.89 -2.70
C GLY A 279 9.60 -1.33 -1.25
N TYR A 280 8.66 -0.75 -0.52
CA TYR A 280 8.45 -1.08 0.88
C TYR A 280 7.67 -2.39 1.01
N VAL A 281 8.04 -3.15 2.05
CA VAL A 281 7.26 -4.28 2.54
C VAL A 281 6.92 -3.94 3.99
N ALA A 282 5.67 -3.54 4.22
CA ALA A 282 5.19 -3.14 5.52
C ALA A 282 4.75 -4.37 6.32
N LEU A 283 5.33 -4.60 7.50
CA LEU A 283 4.76 -5.56 8.44
C LEU A 283 3.40 -5.04 8.90
N GLU A 284 2.33 -5.78 8.66
CA GLU A 284 1.00 -5.51 9.18
C GLU A 284 0.58 -6.66 10.11
N TYR A 285 0.86 -6.48 11.40
CA TYR A 285 0.65 -7.52 12.41
C TYR A 285 -0.80 -7.51 12.92
N GLU A 286 -1.48 -8.66 12.85
CA GLU A 286 -2.87 -8.81 13.28
C GLU A 286 -3.14 -10.05 14.16
N SER A 287 -2.11 -10.86 14.43
CA SER A 287 -2.24 -12.08 15.24
C SER A 287 -2.46 -11.77 16.72
N GLU A 288 -2.71 -12.81 17.53
CA GLU A 288 -3.17 -12.68 18.92
C GLU A 288 -2.09 -12.25 19.93
N GLU A 289 -0.80 -12.55 19.63
CA GLU A 289 0.32 -12.16 20.51
C GLU A 289 0.41 -10.63 20.65
N ASP A 290 0.82 -10.13 21.82
CA ASP A 290 1.03 -8.69 22.03
C ASP A 290 1.99 -8.12 20.96
N PRO A 291 1.58 -7.11 20.19
CA PRO A 291 2.40 -6.53 19.12
C PRO A 291 3.73 -5.95 19.64
N TRP A 292 3.81 -5.49 20.88
CA TRP A 292 5.06 -5.04 21.49
C TRP A 292 6.12 -6.15 21.60
N THR A 293 5.70 -7.42 21.63
CA THR A 293 6.56 -8.61 21.66
C THR A 293 6.78 -9.18 20.26
N ALA A 294 5.71 -9.34 19.46
CA ALA A 294 5.76 -10.01 18.18
C ALA A 294 6.42 -9.16 17.10
N VAL A 295 6.09 -7.86 17.02
CA VAL A 295 6.56 -6.97 15.95
C VAL A 295 8.09 -6.84 15.89
N PRO A 296 8.83 -6.63 16.99
CA PRO A 296 10.30 -6.56 16.94
C PRO A 296 10.94 -7.83 16.37
N ARG A 297 10.44 -9.01 16.77
CA ARG A 297 10.91 -10.31 16.30
C ARG A 297 10.68 -10.51 14.80
N LEU A 298 9.49 -10.13 14.30
CA LEU A 298 9.12 -10.26 12.90
C LEU A 298 9.88 -9.26 12.02
N LEU A 299 10.03 -8.01 12.45
CA LEU A 299 10.82 -7.01 11.74
C LEU A 299 12.28 -7.45 11.59
N LYS A 300 12.90 -7.96 12.66
CA LYS A 300 14.25 -8.51 12.60
C LYS A 300 14.34 -9.64 11.58
N ARG A 301 13.40 -10.59 11.58
CA ARG A 301 13.34 -11.68 10.61
C ARG A 301 13.22 -11.17 9.17
N MET A 302 12.38 -10.16 8.93
CA MET A 302 12.24 -9.54 7.60
C MET A 302 13.54 -8.86 7.17
N GLN A 303 14.21 -8.11 8.06
CA GLN A 303 15.51 -7.48 7.79
C GLN A 303 16.57 -8.50 7.37
N GLU A 304 16.67 -9.63 8.08
CA GLU A 304 17.60 -10.72 7.75
C GLU A 304 17.30 -11.31 6.36
N LEU A 305 16.03 -11.57 6.03
CA LEU A 305 15.61 -12.16 4.74
C LEU A 305 15.76 -11.19 3.56
N PHE A 306 15.68 -9.89 3.78
CA PHE A 306 15.79 -8.89 2.70
C PHE A 306 17.25 -8.66 2.32
N ASN A 307 18.17 -8.78 3.28
CA ASN A 307 19.61 -8.57 3.09
C ASN A 307 20.36 -9.83 2.60
N GLY A 308 19.77 -11.01 2.70
CA GLY A 308 20.29 -12.28 2.15
C GLY A 308 19.73 -12.56 0.76
#